data_cfb2b734b59d3e8e6528a002ffd78297
#
_entry.id   cfb2b734b59d3e8e6528a002ffd78297
#
_cell.length_a   1.000
_cell.length_b   1.000
_cell.length_c   1.000
_cell.angle_alpha   90.00
_cell.angle_beta   90.00
_cell.angle_gamma   90.00
#
_symmetry.space_group_name_H-M   'P 1'
#
loop_
_entity.id
_entity.type
_entity.pdbx_description
1 polymer ?
#
loop_
_entity_poly.entity_id
_entity_poly.type
_entity_poly.pdbx_seq_one_letter_code
_entity_poly.pdbx_strand_id
1 'polypeptide(L)'
;MQAAGFDVLCNPFGTLYNPLSIVACLERAVENRLMEDNDLMRHDGLWHSWLHHSRFSHSDKDVCLARCNEAVGQTYSFLKRKPLLIVTLGTAWVYYYQGRVVANCHKVPPRQFERRRLNVGEIVSAWQPLMERLACAVLFTVSPIRHLADGAHGNQLSKATLLLAVDALTEVLPQAGYFDSYELLTDEMRDYRFYARDMCHPSEVAVDIVWERFREAYMSADTREQVRQREKEFRQSQHRTIVNA
;
A
#
# COMPACT_ATOMS: atom_id res chain seq x y z
N MET A 1 11.45 4.43 7.54
CA MET A 1 11.43 5.82 7.03
C MET A 1 11.11 6.84 8.12
N GLN A 2 10.00 6.78 8.85
CA GLN A 2 9.70 7.74 9.93
C GLN A 2 10.80 7.79 10.99
N ALA A 3 11.26 6.63 11.49
CA ALA A 3 12.40 6.55 12.43
C ALA A 3 13.71 7.14 11.86
N ALA A 4 13.84 7.19 10.54
CA ALA A 4 14.95 7.82 9.83
C ALA A 4 14.72 9.32 9.57
N GLY A 5 13.63 9.90 10.10
CA GLY A 5 13.33 11.34 10.06
C GLY A 5 12.77 11.86 8.73
N PHE A 6 12.26 10.99 7.87
CA PHE A 6 11.53 11.41 6.68
C PHE A 6 10.11 11.85 7.05
N ASP A 7 9.63 12.87 6.35
CA ASP A 7 8.22 13.23 6.37
C ASP A 7 7.44 12.24 5.49
N VAL A 8 6.62 11.41 6.11
CA VAL A 8 5.96 10.26 5.45
C VAL A 8 4.48 10.24 5.80
N LEU A 9 3.64 10.21 4.77
CA LEU A 9 2.23 9.86 4.90
C LEU A 9 2.05 8.38 4.53
N CYS A 10 1.87 7.54 5.55
CA CYS A 10 1.80 6.09 5.38
C CYS A 10 0.36 5.58 5.40
N ASN A 11 -0.06 4.91 4.32
CA ASN A 11 -1.37 4.26 4.20
C ASN A 11 -2.53 5.14 4.70
N PRO A 12 -2.74 6.34 4.13
CA PRO A 12 -3.76 7.27 4.62
C PRO A 12 -5.17 6.69 4.63
N PHE A 13 -5.53 5.84 3.66
CA PHE A 13 -6.82 5.13 3.58
C PHE A 13 -6.84 3.81 4.39
N GLY A 14 -5.73 3.46 5.03
CA GLY A 14 -5.45 2.13 5.55
C GLY A 14 -4.72 1.26 4.53
N THR A 15 -4.42 0.01 4.90
CA THR A 15 -3.71 -0.90 4.00
C THR A 15 -4.61 -1.30 2.84
N LEU A 16 -4.16 -1.04 1.61
CA LEU A 16 -4.79 -1.42 0.36
C LEU A 16 -3.92 -2.47 -0.33
N TYR A 17 -4.53 -3.48 -0.94
CA TYR A 17 -3.80 -4.64 -1.43
C TYR A 17 -3.81 -4.76 -2.96
N ASN A 18 -4.87 -4.30 -3.63
CA ASN A 18 -5.04 -4.51 -5.05
C ASN A 18 -4.92 -3.22 -5.86
N PRO A 19 -4.49 -3.31 -7.13
CA PRO A 19 -4.23 -2.15 -7.98
C PRO A 19 -5.42 -1.19 -8.11
N LEU A 20 -6.63 -1.71 -8.30
CA LEU A 20 -7.81 -0.87 -8.57
C LEU A 20 -8.29 -0.13 -7.32
N SER A 21 -8.19 -0.75 -6.13
CA SER A 21 -8.52 -0.04 -4.88
C SER A 21 -7.57 1.11 -4.61
N ILE A 22 -6.28 0.93 -4.94
CA ILE A 22 -5.27 1.98 -4.80
C ILE A 22 -5.56 3.11 -5.79
N VAL A 23 -5.84 2.78 -7.06
CA VAL A 23 -6.24 3.76 -8.08
C VAL A 23 -7.46 4.55 -7.62
N ALA A 24 -8.54 3.88 -7.20
CA ALA A 24 -9.77 4.55 -6.77
C ALA A 24 -9.56 5.54 -5.60
N CYS A 25 -8.69 5.19 -4.65
CA CYS A 25 -8.33 6.08 -3.55
C CYS A 25 -7.47 7.26 -4.00
N LEU A 26 -6.46 7.00 -4.85
CA LEU A 26 -5.57 8.04 -5.36
C LEU A 26 -6.28 9.01 -6.31
N GLU A 27 -7.18 8.54 -7.17
CA GLU A 27 -8.01 9.40 -8.04
C GLU A 27 -8.84 10.37 -7.20
N ARG A 28 -9.51 9.86 -6.16
CA ARG A 28 -10.28 10.68 -5.24
C ARG A 28 -9.40 11.72 -4.55
N ALA A 29 -8.19 11.34 -4.15
CA ALA A 29 -7.24 12.25 -3.53
C ALA A 29 -6.68 13.29 -4.51
N VAL A 30 -6.31 12.91 -5.73
CA VAL A 30 -5.80 13.85 -6.76
C VAL A 30 -6.85 14.92 -7.09
N GLU A 31 -8.12 14.55 -7.15
CA GLU A 31 -9.26 15.44 -7.40
C GLU A 31 -9.71 16.21 -6.15
N ASN A 32 -9.20 15.89 -4.98
CA ASN A 32 -9.74 16.33 -3.68
C ASN A 32 -11.26 16.10 -3.57
N ARG A 33 -11.73 14.99 -4.13
CA ARG A 33 -13.15 14.64 -4.19
C ARG A 33 -13.55 13.94 -2.89
N LEU A 34 -14.18 14.70 -2.01
CA LEU A 34 -14.61 14.21 -0.70
C LEU A 34 -15.65 13.09 -0.83
N MET A 35 -15.72 12.25 0.20
CA MET A 35 -16.77 11.24 0.35
C MET A 35 -18.08 11.92 0.70
N GLU A 36 -19.17 11.36 0.19
CA GLU A 36 -20.54 11.78 0.48
C GLU A 36 -21.29 10.70 1.25
N ASP A 37 -22.48 11.02 1.71
CA ASP A 37 -23.36 10.12 2.45
C ASP A 37 -23.61 8.78 1.76
N ASN A 38 -23.73 8.81 0.42
CA ASN A 38 -23.95 7.65 -0.42
C ASN A 38 -22.69 6.78 -0.65
N ASP A 39 -21.53 7.27 -0.25
CA ASP A 39 -20.27 6.51 -0.27
C ASP A 39 -20.10 5.63 0.98
N LEU A 40 -20.97 5.84 1.98
CA LEU A 40 -20.96 5.05 3.22
C LEU A 40 -22.05 3.97 3.19
N MET A 41 -21.76 2.87 3.86
CA MET A 41 -22.72 1.80 4.10
C MET A 41 -22.78 1.44 5.58
N ARG A 42 -23.91 0.93 6.03
CA ARG A 42 -24.11 0.46 7.41
C ARG A 42 -24.09 -1.05 7.48
N HIS A 43 -23.22 -1.60 8.32
CA HIS A 43 -23.16 -3.03 8.59
C HIS A 43 -22.73 -3.26 10.03
N ASP A 44 -23.32 -4.26 10.68
CA ASP A 44 -23.00 -4.65 12.07
C ASP A 44 -22.96 -3.46 13.06
N GLY A 45 -23.96 -2.58 12.95
CA GLY A 45 -24.11 -1.41 13.83
C GLY A 45 -23.17 -0.23 13.54
N LEU A 46 -22.23 -0.36 12.61
CA LEU A 46 -21.24 0.66 12.25
C LEU A 46 -21.47 1.19 10.82
N TRP A 47 -21.03 2.42 10.60
CA TRP A 47 -20.87 3.01 9.27
C TRP A 47 -19.46 2.74 8.76
N HIS A 48 -19.34 2.43 7.47
CA HIS A 48 -18.12 2.05 6.78
C HIS A 48 -18.03 2.73 5.42
N SER A 49 -16.82 2.87 4.91
CA SER A 49 -16.55 3.20 3.50
C SER A 49 -15.90 1.99 2.83
N TRP A 50 -16.36 1.62 1.64
CA TRP A 50 -15.78 0.55 0.84
C TRP A 50 -14.31 0.79 0.45
N LEU A 51 -13.84 2.05 0.46
CA LEU A 51 -12.48 2.42 0.08
C LEU A 51 -11.52 2.56 1.27
N HIS A 52 -12.02 2.50 2.52
CA HIS A 52 -11.21 2.72 3.71
C HIS A 52 -11.10 1.47 4.57
N HIS A 53 -10.00 1.37 5.31
CA HIS A 53 -9.83 0.34 6.32
C HIS A 53 -10.85 0.48 7.46
N SER A 54 -11.16 -0.63 8.14
CA SER A 54 -12.14 -0.67 9.24
C SER A 54 -11.83 0.28 10.40
N ARG A 55 -10.59 0.77 10.54
CA ARG A 55 -10.23 1.80 11.54
C ARG A 55 -10.98 3.12 11.37
N PHE A 56 -11.54 3.38 10.18
CA PHE A 56 -12.34 4.56 9.87
C PHE A 56 -13.81 4.39 10.25
N SER A 57 -14.24 3.15 10.50
CA SER A 57 -15.62 2.83 10.82
C SER A 57 -16.03 3.43 12.16
N HIS A 58 -17.30 3.85 12.27
CA HIS A 58 -17.85 4.44 13.48
C HIS A 58 -19.36 4.19 13.57
N SER A 59 -19.91 4.18 14.80
CA SER A 59 -21.36 4.07 15.03
C SER A 59 -22.12 5.32 14.59
N ASP A 60 -21.49 6.46 14.66
CA ASP A 60 -21.95 7.75 14.15
C ASP A 60 -21.50 7.93 12.70
N LYS A 61 -22.44 8.28 11.80
CA LYS A 61 -22.21 8.45 10.37
C LYS A 61 -21.30 9.63 10.06
N ASP A 62 -21.55 10.76 10.74
CA ASP A 62 -20.82 12.00 10.48
C ASP A 62 -19.36 11.87 10.90
N VAL A 63 -19.11 11.17 12.01
CA VAL A 63 -17.74 10.87 12.45
C VAL A 63 -17.02 9.95 11.46
N CYS A 64 -17.70 8.92 10.93
CA CYS A 64 -17.14 8.06 9.89
C CYS A 64 -16.80 8.85 8.64
N LEU A 65 -17.73 9.67 8.17
CA LEU A 65 -17.56 10.52 6.98
C LEU A 65 -16.40 11.51 7.16
N ALA A 66 -16.35 12.20 8.30
CA ALA A 66 -15.29 13.15 8.61
C ALA A 66 -13.90 12.52 8.60
N ARG A 67 -13.74 11.32 9.21
CA ARG A 67 -12.47 10.58 9.19
C ARG A 67 -12.04 10.20 7.78
N CYS A 68 -12.98 9.71 6.96
CA CYS A 68 -12.70 9.36 5.56
C CYS A 68 -12.27 10.60 4.76
N ASN A 69 -12.96 11.73 4.95
CA ASN A 69 -12.66 12.98 4.28
C ASN A 69 -11.34 13.61 4.74
N GLU A 70 -11.00 13.48 6.00
CA GLU A 70 -9.68 13.87 6.50
C GLU A 70 -8.57 13.13 5.78
N ALA A 71 -8.70 11.80 5.58
CA ALA A 71 -7.73 11.01 4.84
C ALA A 71 -7.58 11.45 3.37
N VAL A 72 -8.69 11.79 2.71
CA VAL A 72 -8.68 12.35 1.34
C VAL A 72 -7.92 13.68 1.32
N GLY A 73 -8.28 14.62 2.20
CA GLY A 73 -7.67 15.96 2.27
C GLY A 73 -6.18 15.92 2.62
N GLN A 74 -5.79 15.08 3.58
CA GLN A 74 -4.37 14.87 3.94
C GLN A 74 -3.58 14.33 2.74
N THR A 75 -4.12 13.34 2.03
CA THR A 75 -3.47 12.76 0.85
C THR A 75 -3.35 13.77 -0.27
N TYR A 76 -4.42 14.53 -0.56
CA TYR A 76 -4.39 15.62 -1.54
C TYR A 76 -3.29 16.64 -1.21
N SER A 77 -3.26 17.12 0.03
CA SER A 77 -2.27 18.12 0.49
C SER A 77 -0.84 17.59 0.38
N PHE A 78 -0.65 16.31 0.69
CA PHE A 78 0.65 15.67 0.59
C PHE A 78 1.10 15.50 -0.88
N LEU A 79 0.21 15.07 -1.77
CA LEU A 79 0.47 14.92 -3.20
C LEU A 79 0.84 16.25 -3.88
N LYS A 80 0.28 17.38 -3.42
CA LYS A 80 0.65 18.73 -3.92
C LYS A 80 2.12 19.08 -3.70
N ARG A 81 2.77 18.45 -2.74
CA ARG A 81 4.20 18.63 -2.42
C ARG A 81 5.12 17.81 -3.35
N LYS A 82 4.55 17.07 -4.30
CA LYS A 82 5.26 16.19 -5.25
C LYS A 82 6.21 15.19 -4.54
N PRO A 83 5.70 14.37 -3.61
CA PRO A 83 6.53 13.38 -2.92
C PRO A 83 6.98 12.27 -3.87
N LEU A 84 7.90 11.42 -3.41
CA LEU A 84 8.02 10.08 -3.99
C LEU A 84 6.83 9.22 -3.49
N LEU A 85 5.97 8.78 -4.40
CA LEU A 85 4.88 7.88 -4.09
C LEU A 85 5.36 6.42 -4.21
N ILE A 86 5.44 5.71 -3.09
CA ILE A 86 5.77 4.28 -3.06
C ILE A 86 4.48 3.48 -3.02
N VAL A 87 4.27 2.62 -4.02
CA VAL A 87 3.06 1.81 -4.17
C VAL A 87 3.39 0.33 -4.08
N THR A 88 2.95 -0.32 -3.01
CA THR A 88 3.13 -1.76 -2.82
C THR A 88 1.88 -2.51 -3.28
N LEU A 89 1.99 -3.28 -4.36
CA LEU A 89 0.92 -4.13 -4.87
C LEU A 89 0.94 -5.49 -4.17
N GLY A 90 -0.14 -5.85 -3.50
CA GLY A 90 -0.25 -7.08 -2.73
C GLY A 90 -0.79 -8.25 -3.55
N THR A 91 -1.88 -8.03 -4.25
CA THR A 91 -2.62 -9.07 -4.99
C THR A 91 -3.30 -8.50 -6.22
N ALA A 92 -3.42 -9.31 -7.28
CA ALA A 92 -4.22 -9.00 -8.46
C ALA A 92 -5.72 -9.36 -8.28
N TRP A 93 -6.10 -9.95 -7.15
CA TRP A 93 -7.48 -10.24 -6.83
C TRP A 93 -8.21 -8.99 -6.34
N VAL A 94 -9.36 -8.71 -6.95
CA VAL A 94 -10.21 -7.56 -6.64
C VAL A 94 -11.60 -8.03 -6.26
N TYR A 95 -12.19 -7.34 -5.29
CA TYR A 95 -13.58 -7.51 -4.89
C TYR A 95 -14.43 -6.38 -5.47
N TYR A 96 -15.63 -6.74 -5.90
CA TYR A 96 -16.63 -5.79 -6.38
C TYR A 96 -17.93 -5.99 -5.60
N TYR A 97 -18.52 -4.88 -5.21
CA TYR A 97 -19.87 -4.83 -4.66
C TYR A 97 -20.75 -4.01 -5.60
N GLN A 98 -21.76 -4.64 -6.18
CA GLN A 98 -22.64 -3.99 -7.17
C GLN A 98 -21.87 -3.28 -8.30
N GLY A 99 -20.85 -3.94 -8.83
CA GLY A 99 -20.00 -3.43 -9.90
C GLY A 99 -18.96 -2.38 -9.49
N ARG A 100 -18.91 -1.97 -8.22
CA ARG A 100 -17.94 -1.00 -7.71
C ARG A 100 -16.78 -1.72 -7.03
N VAL A 101 -15.56 -1.24 -7.25
CA VAL A 101 -14.36 -1.75 -6.58
C VAL A 101 -14.45 -1.52 -5.07
N VAL A 102 -14.08 -2.56 -4.32
CA VAL A 102 -14.08 -2.57 -2.86
C VAL A 102 -12.66 -2.83 -2.36
N ALA A 103 -12.16 -1.93 -1.53
CA ALA A 103 -10.87 -2.09 -0.85
C ALA A 103 -10.98 -2.92 0.43
N ASN A 104 -12.10 -2.82 1.14
CA ASN A 104 -12.34 -3.56 2.38
C ASN A 104 -13.79 -4.05 2.44
N CYS A 105 -13.98 -5.35 2.62
CA CYS A 105 -15.31 -5.99 2.68
C CYS A 105 -16.03 -5.84 4.02
N HIS A 106 -15.39 -5.29 5.06
CA HIS A 106 -15.97 -5.00 6.40
C HIS A 106 -16.74 -6.15 7.02
N LYS A 107 -16.30 -7.42 6.81
CA LYS A 107 -16.96 -8.66 7.25
C LYS A 107 -18.37 -8.89 6.68
N VAL A 108 -18.79 -8.13 5.68
CA VAL A 108 -20.01 -8.43 4.93
C VAL A 108 -19.87 -9.80 4.27
N PRO A 109 -20.93 -10.62 4.24
CA PRO A 109 -20.84 -12.00 3.74
C PRO A 109 -20.24 -12.09 2.33
N PRO A 110 -19.26 -12.99 2.10
CA PRO A 110 -18.53 -13.09 0.83
C PRO A 110 -19.43 -13.25 -0.41
N ARG A 111 -20.61 -13.87 -0.26
CA ARG A 111 -21.61 -14.08 -1.34
C ARG A 111 -22.18 -12.77 -1.92
N GLN A 112 -21.96 -11.64 -1.26
CA GLN A 112 -22.40 -10.33 -1.76
C GLN A 112 -21.38 -9.67 -2.68
N PHE A 113 -20.19 -10.24 -2.81
CA PHE A 113 -19.12 -9.71 -3.64
C PHE A 113 -18.85 -10.62 -4.84
N GLU A 114 -18.60 -10.00 -5.98
CA GLU A 114 -17.87 -10.64 -7.06
C GLU A 114 -16.37 -10.54 -6.74
N ARG A 115 -15.64 -11.64 -6.90
CA ARG A 115 -14.19 -11.67 -6.73
C ARG A 115 -13.54 -12.24 -7.97
N ARG A 116 -12.64 -11.49 -8.59
CA ARG A 116 -11.90 -11.96 -9.76
C ARG A 116 -10.47 -11.48 -9.76
N ARG A 117 -9.62 -12.20 -10.46
CA ARG A 117 -8.25 -11.78 -10.71
C ARG A 117 -8.22 -10.88 -11.94
N LEU A 118 -7.55 -9.73 -11.82
CA LEU A 118 -7.25 -8.83 -12.94
C LEU A 118 -6.27 -9.47 -13.91
N ASN A 119 -6.33 -9.05 -15.16
CA ASN A 119 -5.26 -9.25 -16.13
C ASN A 119 -4.34 -8.02 -16.20
N VAL A 120 -3.21 -8.14 -16.89
CA VAL A 120 -2.20 -7.09 -17.05
C VAL A 120 -2.80 -5.83 -17.68
N GLY A 121 -3.55 -5.98 -18.76
CA GLY A 121 -4.16 -4.85 -19.49
C GLY A 121 -5.13 -4.05 -18.63
N GLU A 122 -5.91 -4.70 -17.77
CA GLU A 122 -6.83 -4.01 -16.83
C GLU A 122 -6.08 -3.16 -15.82
N ILE A 123 -4.93 -3.66 -15.31
CA ILE A 123 -4.11 -2.91 -14.37
C ILE A 123 -3.48 -1.70 -15.07
N VAL A 124 -2.85 -1.92 -16.23
CA VAL A 124 -2.21 -0.84 -17.01
C VAL A 124 -3.24 0.23 -17.38
N SER A 125 -4.40 -0.17 -17.91
CA SER A 125 -5.48 0.77 -18.31
C SER A 125 -6.02 1.60 -17.15
N ALA A 126 -6.01 1.07 -15.92
CA ALA A 126 -6.43 1.81 -14.74
C ALA A 126 -5.37 2.77 -14.23
N TRP A 127 -4.09 2.36 -14.27
CA TRP A 127 -2.99 3.16 -13.72
C TRP A 127 -2.54 4.28 -14.66
N GLN A 128 -2.51 4.07 -15.97
CA GLN A 128 -1.97 5.01 -16.93
C GLN A 128 -2.65 6.39 -16.85
N PRO A 129 -4.00 6.52 -16.87
CA PRO A 129 -4.65 7.82 -16.76
C PRO A 129 -4.42 8.51 -15.41
N LEU A 130 -4.29 7.75 -14.33
CA LEU A 130 -3.95 8.30 -13.02
C LEU A 130 -2.52 8.85 -13.00
N MET A 131 -1.57 8.10 -13.55
CA MET A 131 -0.16 8.51 -13.61
C MET A 131 0.04 9.81 -14.41
N GLU A 132 -0.73 10.03 -15.48
CA GLU A 132 -0.70 11.27 -16.25
C GLU A 132 -1.12 12.51 -15.42
N ARG A 133 -1.95 12.30 -14.39
CA ARG A 133 -2.43 13.35 -13.47
C ARG A 133 -1.56 13.50 -12.22
N LEU A 134 -0.74 12.50 -11.90
CA LEU A 134 0.18 12.53 -10.77
C LEU A 134 1.43 13.34 -11.16
N ALA A 135 1.66 14.46 -10.50
CA ALA A 135 2.83 15.32 -10.73
C ALA A 135 4.06 14.88 -9.91
N CYS A 136 4.17 13.59 -9.57
CA CYS A 136 5.24 13.04 -8.74
C CYS A 136 5.75 11.72 -9.32
N ALA A 137 6.98 11.35 -8.93
CA ALA A 137 7.52 10.02 -9.25
C ALA A 137 6.77 8.94 -8.47
N VAL A 138 6.56 7.80 -9.12
CA VAL A 138 5.92 6.63 -8.52
C VAL A 138 6.88 5.45 -8.56
N LEU A 139 7.16 4.90 -7.39
CA LEU A 139 7.96 3.69 -7.24
C LEU A 139 7.04 2.53 -6.89
N PHE A 140 6.86 1.63 -7.84
CA PHE A 140 6.12 0.40 -7.62
C PHE A 140 6.99 -0.65 -6.94
N THR A 141 6.34 -1.50 -6.16
CA THR A 141 6.92 -2.73 -5.64
C THR A 141 5.83 -3.79 -5.50
N VAL A 142 6.18 -5.06 -5.64
CA VAL A 142 5.25 -6.17 -5.43
C VAL A 142 5.54 -6.79 -4.06
N SER A 143 4.49 -6.88 -3.23
CA SER A 143 4.63 -7.45 -1.89
C SER A 143 5.03 -8.93 -1.94
N PRO A 144 6.05 -9.36 -1.21
CA PRO A 144 6.43 -10.76 -1.09
C PRO A 144 5.49 -11.59 -0.20
N ILE A 145 4.54 -10.95 0.50
CA ILE A 145 3.59 -11.63 1.39
C ILE A 145 2.76 -12.64 0.59
N ARG A 146 2.64 -13.86 1.11
CA ARG A 146 1.91 -14.96 0.49
C ARG A 146 0.42 -14.89 0.83
N HIS A 147 -0.43 -14.96 -0.18
CA HIS A 147 -1.88 -15.03 -0.04
C HIS A 147 -2.33 -16.50 -0.08
N LEU A 148 -2.25 -17.20 1.07
CA LEU A 148 -2.49 -18.64 1.16
C LEU A 148 -3.93 -19.05 0.87
N ALA A 149 -4.90 -18.16 1.04
CA ALA A 149 -6.31 -18.42 0.71
C ALA A 149 -6.53 -18.75 -0.77
N ASP A 150 -5.64 -18.30 -1.66
CA ASP A 150 -5.70 -18.57 -3.10
C ASP A 150 -4.91 -19.83 -3.50
N GLY A 151 -4.31 -20.53 -2.55
CA GLY A 151 -3.35 -21.59 -2.77
C GLY A 151 -2.03 -21.09 -3.39
N ALA A 152 -1.01 -21.93 -3.39
CA ALA A 152 0.31 -21.56 -3.88
C ALA A 152 0.29 -21.13 -5.36
N HIS A 153 -0.41 -21.88 -6.20
CA HIS A 153 -0.52 -21.58 -7.64
C HIS A 153 -1.29 -20.28 -7.89
N GLY A 154 -2.44 -20.08 -7.22
CA GLY A 154 -3.23 -18.86 -7.35
C GLY A 154 -2.47 -17.61 -6.89
N ASN A 155 -1.69 -17.73 -5.79
CA ASN A 155 -0.79 -16.68 -5.35
C ASN A 155 0.26 -16.34 -6.42
N GLN A 156 0.93 -17.35 -6.99
CA GLN A 156 1.94 -17.12 -8.04
C GLN A 156 1.37 -16.47 -9.30
N LEU A 157 0.21 -16.92 -9.76
CA LEU A 157 -0.48 -16.28 -10.89
C LEU A 157 -0.84 -14.83 -10.61
N SER A 158 -1.26 -14.53 -9.37
CA SER A 158 -1.53 -13.16 -8.93
C SER A 158 -0.27 -12.29 -8.93
N LYS A 159 0.84 -12.78 -8.38
CA LYS A 159 2.13 -12.06 -8.36
C LYS A 159 2.69 -11.86 -9.77
N ALA A 160 2.67 -12.88 -10.62
CA ALA A 160 3.09 -12.78 -12.01
C ALA A 160 2.30 -11.70 -12.78
N THR A 161 0.97 -11.62 -12.56
CA THR A 161 0.14 -10.56 -13.16
C THR A 161 0.58 -9.17 -12.70
N LEU A 162 0.90 -8.99 -11.41
CA LEU A 162 1.36 -7.71 -10.88
C LEU A 162 2.74 -7.33 -11.42
N LEU A 163 3.68 -8.27 -11.49
CA LEU A 163 5.03 -8.04 -12.02
C LEU A 163 4.98 -7.59 -13.49
N LEU A 164 4.26 -8.32 -14.33
CA LEU A 164 4.08 -7.97 -15.74
C LEU A 164 3.36 -6.63 -15.94
N ALA A 165 2.40 -6.30 -15.06
CA ALA A 165 1.71 -5.01 -15.14
C ALA A 165 2.64 -3.85 -14.75
N VAL A 166 3.46 -4.01 -13.72
CA VAL A 166 4.44 -3.00 -13.31
C VAL A 166 5.50 -2.82 -14.38
N ASP A 167 6.02 -3.91 -14.96
CA ASP A 167 6.95 -3.88 -16.07
C ASP A 167 6.41 -3.03 -17.23
N ALA A 168 5.20 -3.35 -17.72
CA ALA A 168 4.54 -2.59 -18.76
C ALA A 168 4.30 -1.10 -18.41
N LEU A 169 4.01 -0.78 -17.13
CA LEU A 169 3.86 0.61 -16.69
C LEU A 169 5.18 1.36 -16.68
N THR A 170 6.28 0.71 -16.27
CA THR A 170 7.60 1.33 -16.21
C THR A 170 8.22 1.54 -17.58
N GLU A 171 7.87 0.69 -18.57
CA GLU A 171 8.30 0.87 -19.96
C GLU A 171 7.70 2.12 -20.62
N VAL A 172 6.45 2.45 -20.31
CA VAL A 172 5.72 3.54 -21.01
C VAL A 172 5.64 4.84 -20.24
N LEU A 173 5.92 4.83 -18.93
CA LEU A 173 5.76 6.00 -18.05
C LEU A 173 7.11 6.38 -17.41
N PRO A 174 7.77 7.45 -17.88
CA PRO A 174 9.13 7.81 -17.42
C PRO A 174 9.20 8.19 -15.93
N GLN A 175 8.07 8.53 -15.29
CA GLN A 175 8.00 8.82 -13.87
C GLN A 175 7.76 7.57 -13.01
N ALA A 176 7.57 6.39 -13.62
CA ALA A 176 7.41 5.11 -12.93
C ALA A 176 8.75 4.41 -12.76
N GLY A 177 8.95 3.79 -11.61
CA GLY A 177 10.09 2.90 -11.33
C GLY A 177 9.63 1.65 -10.60
N TYR A 178 10.48 0.64 -10.52
CA TYR A 178 10.24 -0.59 -9.80
C TYR A 178 11.34 -0.85 -8.78
N PHE A 179 10.95 -1.24 -7.56
CA PHE A 179 11.84 -1.76 -6.53
C PHE A 179 11.52 -3.24 -6.27
N ASP A 180 12.48 -4.08 -6.47
CA ASP A 180 12.42 -5.54 -6.55
C ASP A 180 12.26 -6.26 -5.19
N SER A 181 11.44 -5.72 -4.29
CA SER A 181 11.25 -6.29 -2.94
C SER A 181 10.67 -7.72 -2.97
N TYR A 182 9.95 -8.09 -4.01
CA TYR A 182 9.41 -9.43 -4.20
C TYR A 182 10.55 -10.42 -4.49
N GLU A 183 11.41 -10.09 -5.43
CA GLU A 183 12.55 -10.91 -5.87
C GLU A 183 13.59 -11.02 -4.74
N LEU A 184 13.86 -9.95 -4.02
CA LEU A 184 14.75 -9.97 -2.86
C LEU A 184 14.35 -11.06 -1.87
N LEU A 185 13.06 -11.17 -1.52
CA LEU A 185 12.61 -12.18 -0.56
C LEU A 185 12.48 -13.57 -1.18
N THR A 186 11.95 -13.68 -2.40
CA THR A 186 11.59 -14.96 -2.98
C THR A 186 12.74 -15.62 -3.73
N ASP A 187 13.71 -14.85 -4.21
CA ASP A 187 14.82 -15.32 -5.01
C ASP A 187 16.18 -15.21 -4.30
N GLU A 188 16.58 -14.06 -3.77
CA GLU A 188 17.83 -13.92 -3.04
C GLU A 188 17.77 -14.53 -1.63
N MET A 189 16.71 -14.24 -0.86
CA MET A 189 16.51 -14.69 0.52
C MET A 189 15.70 -15.98 0.63
N ARG A 190 15.87 -16.95 -0.20
CA ARG A 190 15.08 -18.20 -0.37
C ARG A 190 14.86 -19.07 0.87
N ASP A 191 15.31 -18.68 2.04
CA ASP A 191 15.31 -19.49 3.25
C ASP A 191 14.13 -19.11 4.16
N TYR A 192 13.55 -20.09 4.84
CA TYR A 192 12.44 -19.89 5.78
C TYR A 192 12.78 -18.99 6.96
N ARG A 193 14.06 -18.81 7.33
CA ARG A 193 14.50 -17.86 8.36
C ARG A 193 14.14 -16.41 8.05
N PHE A 194 13.89 -16.10 6.79
CA PHE A 194 13.46 -14.76 6.33
C PHE A 194 11.95 -14.55 6.38
N TYR A 195 11.19 -15.55 6.82
CA TYR A 195 9.79 -15.44 7.10
C TYR A 195 9.50 -15.39 8.60
N ALA A 196 8.44 -14.71 8.99
CA ALA A 196 7.89 -14.73 10.33
C ALA A 196 7.31 -16.13 10.67
N ARG A 197 6.87 -16.33 11.90
CA ARG A 197 6.32 -17.63 12.35
C ARG A 197 5.11 -18.11 11.54
N ASP A 198 4.37 -17.20 10.92
CA ASP A 198 3.21 -17.51 10.07
C ASP A 198 3.58 -18.01 8.67
N MET A 199 4.87 -18.01 8.31
CA MET A 199 5.41 -18.42 7.01
C MET A 199 4.87 -17.59 5.82
N CYS A 200 4.25 -16.45 6.10
CA CYS A 200 3.63 -15.56 5.10
C CYS A 200 4.29 -14.19 5.06
N HIS A 201 4.52 -13.60 6.24
CA HIS A 201 5.12 -12.29 6.36
C HIS A 201 6.64 -12.38 6.41
N PRO A 202 7.36 -11.36 5.91
CA PRO A 202 8.81 -11.25 6.11
C PRO A 202 9.17 -11.18 7.60
N SER A 203 10.29 -11.78 7.98
CA SER A 203 10.87 -11.59 9.31
C SER A 203 11.46 -10.18 9.45
N GLU A 204 11.74 -9.76 10.69
CA GLU A 204 12.42 -8.48 10.95
C GLU A 204 13.76 -8.39 10.22
N VAL A 205 14.52 -9.48 10.19
CA VAL A 205 15.81 -9.56 9.46
C VAL A 205 15.61 -9.33 7.96
N ALA A 206 14.56 -9.91 7.37
CA ALA A 206 14.25 -9.69 5.95
C ALA A 206 13.85 -8.23 5.68
N VAL A 207 13.07 -7.63 6.57
CA VAL A 207 12.69 -6.20 6.47
C VAL A 207 13.91 -5.30 6.53
N ASP A 208 14.88 -5.59 7.42
CA ASP A 208 16.13 -4.83 7.54
C ASP A 208 16.96 -4.93 6.25
N ILE A 209 17.09 -6.14 5.66
CA ILE A 209 17.81 -6.34 4.40
C ILE A 209 17.13 -5.58 3.25
N VAL A 210 15.80 -5.67 3.12
CA VAL A 210 15.03 -4.94 2.10
C VAL A 210 15.21 -3.42 2.28
N TRP A 211 15.19 -2.94 3.54
CA TRP A 211 15.43 -1.53 3.84
C TRP A 211 16.85 -1.09 3.46
N GLU A 212 17.85 -1.91 3.71
CA GLU A 212 19.23 -1.61 3.32
C GLU A 212 19.38 -1.53 1.80
N ARG A 213 18.84 -2.50 1.06
CA ARG A 213 18.82 -2.50 -0.41
C ARG A 213 18.10 -1.26 -0.97
N PHE A 214 16.96 -0.89 -0.38
CA PHE A 214 16.25 0.33 -0.75
C PHE A 214 17.13 1.58 -0.57
N ARG A 215 17.82 1.69 0.56
CA ARG A 215 18.73 2.82 0.82
C ARG A 215 19.87 2.89 -0.18
N GLU A 216 20.45 1.74 -0.52
CA GLU A 216 21.54 1.66 -1.50
C GLU A 216 21.10 2.09 -2.90
N ALA A 217 19.91 1.66 -3.32
CA ALA A 217 19.39 1.92 -4.65
C ALA A 217 18.88 3.37 -4.85
N TYR A 218 18.26 3.96 -3.81
CA TYR A 218 17.47 5.21 -3.95
C TYR A 218 17.97 6.38 -3.12
N MET A 219 19.01 6.22 -2.30
CA MET A 219 19.55 7.31 -1.48
C MET A 219 20.99 7.64 -1.82
N SER A 220 21.31 8.93 -1.86
CA SER A 220 22.70 9.39 -1.98
C SER A 220 23.55 8.95 -0.76
N ALA A 221 24.86 8.94 -0.89
CA ALA A 221 25.77 8.62 0.20
C ALA A 221 25.52 9.50 1.44
N ASP A 222 25.32 10.81 1.23
CA ASP A 222 25.04 11.77 2.30
C ASP A 222 23.71 11.49 3.00
N THR A 223 22.66 11.17 2.23
CA THR A 223 21.36 10.80 2.79
C THR A 223 21.47 9.52 3.61
N ARG A 224 22.19 8.51 3.14
CA ARG A 224 22.42 7.25 3.87
C ARG A 224 23.12 7.48 5.19
N GLU A 225 24.11 8.37 5.25
CA GLU A 225 24.81 8.69 6.49
C GLU A 225 23.90 9.43 7.49
N GLN A 226 23.11 10.38 7.02
CA GLN A 226 22.10 11.06 7.85
C GLN A 226 21.06 10.07 8.42
N VAL A 227 20.60 9.12 7.60
CA VAL A 227 19.67 8.05 8.04
C VAL A 227 20.30 7.20 9.14
N ARG A 228 21.53 6.75 8.96
CA ARG A 228 22.25 5.95 10.00
C ARG A 228 22.35 6.70 11.32
N GLN A 229 22.68 7.98 11.26
CA GLN A 229 22.77 8.81 12.47
C GLN A 229 21.42 8.95 13.17
N ARG A 230 20.35 9.25 12.45
CA ARG A 230 18.99 9.37 13.00
C ARG A 230 18.45 8.05 13.55
N GLU A 231 18.69 6.93 12.88
CA GLU A 231 18.31 5.60 13.37
C GLU A 231 19.05 5.25 14.67
N LYS A 232 20.31 5.66 14.82
CA LYS A 232 21.07 5.49 16.05
C LYS A 232 20.48 6.34 17.18
N GLU A 233 20.18 7.59 16.94
CA GLU A 233 19.55 8.50 17.91
C GLU A 233 18.17 8.00 18.33
N PHE A 234 17.36 7.54 17.39
CA PHE A 234 16.05 6.94 17.67
C PHE A 234 16.17 5.71 18.58
N ARG A 235 17.08 4.77 18.28
CA ARG A 235 17.33 3.61 19.16
C ARG A 235 17.77 4.01 20.56
N GLN A 236 18.64 5.00 20.68
CA GLN A 236 19.08 5.51 21.98
C GLN A 236 17.94 6.16 22.78
N SER A 237 17.02 6.86 22.12
CA SER A 237 15.86 7.47 22.80
C SER A 237 14.92 6.42 23.37
N GLN A 238 14.70 5.30 22.64
CA GLN A 238 13.87 4.20 23.12
C GLN A 238 14.46 3.50 24.38
N HIS A 239 15.78 3.34 24.44
CA HIS A 239 16.43 2.77 25.62
C HIS A 239 16.33 3.67 26.87
N ARG A 240 16.34 4.99 26.73
CA ARG A 240 16.20 5.92 27.86
C ARG A 240 14.80 5.93 28.49
N THR A 241 13.77 5.65 27.71
CA THR A 241 12.38 5.62 28.22
C THR A 241 12.10 4.40 29.11
N ILE A 242 12.83 3.30 28.97
CA ILE A 242 12.68 2.08 29.78
C ILE A 242 13.32 2.22 31.16
N VAL A 243 14.30 3.10 31.33
CA VAL A 243 15.03 3.30 32.61
C VAL A 243 14.27 4.23 33.59
N ASN A 244 13.28 4.97 33.12
CA ASN A 244 12.50 5.93 33.90
C ASN A 244 11.04 5.51 34.19
N ALA A 245 10.69 4.26 33.96
CA ALA A 245 9.41 3.62 34.30
C ALA A 245 9.64 2.52 35.31
#